data_6d5f756d165af6c0e31750c0d2ba8761
#
_entry.id   6d5f756d165af6c0e31750c0d2ba8761
#
_cell.length_a   1.000
_cell.length_b   1.000
_cell.length_c   1.000
_cell.angle_alpha   90.00
_cell.angle_beta   90.00
_cell.angle_gamma   90.00
#
_symmetry.space_group_name_H-M   'P 1'
#
loop_
_entity.id
_entity.type
_entity.pdbx_description
1 polymer ?
#
loop_
_entity_poly.entity_id
_entity_poly.type
_entity_poly.pdbx_seq_one_letter_code
_entity_poly.pdbx_strand_id
1 'polypeptide(L)'
;RLLEDLKTEAAEGTAEEKTPYFRVLQTSSSHEPFEVPFRRLENDRLNAFAYTDSCAGDFVRQFRELPQWKNTVIVFVPDHLGAYPEHIDNLSVERYRIPLLMVGGAIREPRRIDVYGSQHDIAATLLAQLALPHEEFVFSKDMLNPASPHFAFFTVPDAFGMVTADNQVIFNCQAGAVVVDEGTAKGKNLPLGKAYLQKLYDDIAKR
;
A
#
# COMPACT_ATOMS: atom_id res chain seq x y z
N ARG A 1 -1.35 21.50 7.56
CA ARG A 1 -2.75 21.76 7.18
C ARG A 1 -3.67 20.66 7.71
N LEU A 2 -3.58 19.39 7.28
CA LEU A 2 -4.46 18.30 7.77
C LEU A 2 -4.54 18.25 9.31
N LEU A 3 -3.40 18.34 10.00
CA LEU A 3 -3.38 18.31 11.46
C LEU A 3 -4.07 19.55 12.07
N GLU A 4 -3.91 20.72 11.47
CA GLU A 4 -4.60 21.95 11.93
C GLU A 4 -6.11 21.87 11.70
N ASP A 5 -6.54 21.32 10.55
CA ASP A 5 -7.95 21.08 10.28
C ASP A 5 -8.55 20.14 11.35
N LEU A 6 -7.85 19.03 11.67
CA LEU A 6 -8.27 18.07 12.72
C LEU A 6 -8.29 18.68 14.13
N LYS A 7 -7.35 19.58 14.46
CA LYS A 7 -7.34 20.31 15.73
C LYS A 7 -8.53 21.27 15.83
N THR A 8 -8.85 21.97 14.74
CA THR A 8 -9.99 22.86 14.66
C THR A 8 -11.30 22.09 14.85
N GLU A 9 -11.49 20.98 14.14
CA GLU A 9 -12.63 20.09 14.30
C GLU A 9 -12.79 19.59 15.75
N ALA A 10 -11.66 19.23 16.40
CA ALA A 10 -11.66 18.82 17.80
C ALA A 10 -12.07 19.95 18.75
N ALA A 11 -11.60 21.18 18.50
CA ALA A 11 -11.89 22.34 19.34
C ALA A 11 -13.35 22.84 19.21
N GLU A 12 -13.92 22.72 18.01
CA GLU A 12 -15.32 23.11 17.74
C GLU A 12 -16.35 22.10 18.25
N GLY A 13 -15.89 20.98 18.82
CA GLY A 13 -16.77 19.91 19.29
C GLY A 13 -17.36 19.06 18.17
N THR A 14 -17.06 19.38 16.93
CA THR A 14 -17.50 18.61 15.74
C THR A 14 -16.85 17.24 15.66
N ALA A 15 -15.78 17.02 16.43
CA ALA A 15 -15.13 15.72 16.62
C ALA A 15 -16.05 14.63 17.21
N GLU A 16 -17.15 15.02 17.84
CA GLU A 16 -18.18 14.09 18.32
C GLU A 16 -19.28 13.84 17.29
N GLU A 17 -19.30 14.55 16.18
CA GLU A 17 -20.17 14.21 15.08
C GLU A 17 -19.81 12.82 14.57
N LYS A 18 -20.79 11.93 14.70
CA LYS A 18 -20.67 10.48 14.44
C LYS A 18 -20.55 10.13 12.96
N THR A 19 -20.22 11.09 12.10
CA THR A 19 -20.09 10.86 10.67
C THR A 19 -18.68 10.32 10.38
N PRO A 20 -18.57 9.07 9.89
CA PRO A 20 -17.28 8.54 9.46
C PRO A 20 -16.67 9.39 8.35
N TYR A 21 -15.36 9.58 8.37
CA TYR A 21 -14.64 10.25 7.29
C TYR A 21 -13.52 9.35 6.73
N PHE A 22 -13.23 9.56 5.47
CA PHE A 22 -12.08 8.96 4.79
C PHE A 22 -11.25 10.08 4.17
N ARG A 23 -9.96 10.14 4.53
CA ARG A 23 -9.02 11.16 4.03
C ARG A 23 -7.81 10.50 3.43
N VAL A 24 -7.41 10.96 2.26
CA VAL A 24 -6.18 10.53 1.59
C VAL A 24 -5.22 11.70 1.53
N LEU A 25 -4.00 11.50 2.01
CA LEU A 25 -2.91 12.46 1.93
C LEU A 25 -1.76 11.85 1.14
N GLN A 26 -1.46 12.42 -0.01
CA GLN A 26 -0.27 12.08 -0.78
C GLN A 26 0.88 12.97 -0.35
N THR A 27 2.00 12.37 0.04
CA THR A 27 3.26 13.07 0.31
C THR A 27 4.10 13.14 -0.96
N SER A 28 4.90 14.19 -1.12
CA SER A 28 5.77 14.37 -2.29
C SER A 28 7.23 14.58 -1.94
N SER A 29 7.56 14.79 -0.67
CA SER A 29 8.92 15.12 -0.25
C SER A 29 9.95 14.01 -0.48
N SER A 30 9.51 12.75 -0.58
CA SER A 30 10.36 11.60 -0.91
C SER A 30 10.52 11.35 -2.43
N HIS A 31 10.05 12.28 -3.26
CA HIS A 31 10.16 12.27 -4.72
C HIS A 31 11.22 13.27 -5.21
N GLU A 32 11.70 13.09 -6.44
CA GLU A 32 12.58 14.06 -7.10
C GLU A 32 11.95 15.46 -7.15
N PRO A 33 12.74 16.51 -6.95
CA PRO A 33 14.21 16.60 -6.89
C PRO A 33 14.84 16.32 -5.51
N PHE A 34 14.12 15.77 -4.54
CA PHE A 34 14.58 15.44 -3.17
C PHE A 34 15.03 16.68 -2.36
N GLU A 35 14.50 17.83 -2.67
CA GLU A 35 14.77 19.08 -1.95
C GLU A 35 13.93 19.18 -0.69
N VAL A 36 14.57 19.03 0.47
CA VAL A 36 13.91 19.12 1.77
C VAL A 36 14.74 19.99 2.74
N PRO A 37 14.12 20.59 3.78
CA PRO A 37 14.85 21.39 4.76
C PRO A 37 15.69 20.55 5.75
N PHE A 38 15.74 19.25 5.56
CA PHE A 38 16.50 18.32 6.39
C PHE A 38 17.80 17.92 5.65
N ARG A 39 18.96 18.18 6.29
CA ARG A 39 20.29 17.92 5.71
C ARG A 39 21.23 17.35 6.79
N ARG A 40 21.00 16.09 7.17
CA ARG A 40 21.76 15.42 8.24
C ARG A 40 22.36 14.09 7.81
N LEU A 41 22.04 13.63 6.60
CA LEU A 41 22.49 12.36 6.05
C LEU A 41 23.35 12.59 4.80
N GLU A 42 23.99 11.53 4.32
CA GLU A 42 25.02 11.57 3.29
C GLU A 42 24.56 12.12 1.94
N ASN A 43 23.28 11.94 1.60
CA ASN A 43 22.76 12.38 0.31
C ASN A 43 21.31 12.88 0.39
N ASP A 44 20.88 13.58 -0.66
CA ASP A 44 19.58 14.24 -0.71
C ASP A 44 18.41 13.23 -0.66
N ARG A 45 18.54 12.04 -1.25
CA ARG A 45 17.49 11.01 -1.20
C ARG A 45 17.25 10.51 0.21
N LEU A 46 18.32 10.18 0.93
CA LEU A 46 18.23 9.80 2.34
C LEU A 46 17.66 10.91 3.20
N ASN A 47 18.06 12.15 2.96
CA ASN A 47 17.50 13.31 3.66
C ASN A 47 16.00 13.45 3.39
N ALA A 48 15.54 13.26 2.15
CA ALA A 48 14.15 13.33 1.76
C ALA A 48 13.31 12.23 2.41
N PHE A 49 13.80 11.00 2.43
CA PHE A 49 13.13 9.88 3.10
C PHE A 49 13.02 10.11 4.62
N ALA A 50 14.13 10.50 5.26
CA ALA A 50 14.14 10.79 6.69
C ALA A 50 13.24 11.99 7.06
N TYR A 51 13.14 12.98 6.18
CA TYR A 51 12.24 14.11 6.36
C TYR A 51 10.78 13.67 6.29
N THR A 52 10.42 12.86 5.29
CA THR A 52 9.06 12.32 5.15
C THR A 52 8.67 11.48 6.37
N ASP A 53 9.55 10.58 6.81
CA ASP A 53 9.36 9.76 8.01
C ASP A 53 9.19 10.62 9.28
N SER A 54 10.04 11.65 9.43
CA SER A 54 9.93 12.60 10.55
C SER A 54 8.59 13.33 10.56
N CYS A 55 8.13 13.80 9.39
CA CYS A 55 6.84 14.48 9.27
C CYS A 55 5.67 13.54 9.59
N ALA A 56 5.72 12.29 9.11
CA ALA A 56 4.72 11.28 9.41
C ALA A 56 4.70 10.95 10.91
N GLY A 57 5.87 10.79 11.54
CA GLY A 57 6.01 10.56 12.98
C GLY A 57 5.49 11.74 13.81
N ASP A 58 5.79 12.98 13.41
CA ASP A 58 5.28 14.19 14.06
C ASP A 58 3.76 14.27 13.97
N PHE A 59 3.20 13.99 12.80
CA PHE A 59 1.75 13.93 12.61
C PHE A 59 1.10 12.93 13.57
N VAL A 60 1.61 11.70 13.64
CA VAL A 60 1.07 10.66 14.52
C VAL A 60 1.17 11.07 15.99
N ARG A 61 2.32 11.63 16.44
CA ARG A 61 2.50 12.08 17.82
C ARG A 61 1.47 13.14 18.22
N GLN A 62 1.27 14.14 17.37
CA GLN A 62 0.32 15.21 17.67
C GLN A 62 -1.14 14.75 17.53
N PHE A 63 -1.44 13.88 16.56
CA PHE A 63 -2.80 13.37 16.38
C PHE A 63 -3.23 12.44 17.52
N ARG A 64 -2.30 11.75 18.18
CA ARG A 64 -2.58 10.92 19.35
C ARG A 64 -3.20 11.70 20.52
N GLU A 65 -2.95 13.01 20.60
CA GLU A 65 -3.49 13.89 21.64
C GLU A 65 -4.92 14.35 21.33
N LEU A 66 -5.43 14.09 20.13
CA LEU A 66 -6.78 14.49 19.73
C LEU A 66 -7.83 13.39 20.03
N PRO A 67 -9.08 13.78 20.37
CA PRO A 67 -10.14 12.82 20.69
C PRO A 67 -10.45 11.83 19.56
N GLN A 68 -10.26 12.24 18.31
CA GLN A 68 -10.49 11.39 17.13
C GLN A 68 -9.55 10.19 17.06
N TRP A 69 -8.37 10.26 17.69
CA TRP A 69 -7.36 9.19 17.66
C TRP A 69 -7.95 7.82 17.99
N LYS A 70 -8.75 7.74 19.06
CA LYS A 70 -9.27 6.47 19.58
C LYS A 70 -10.15 5.68 18.60
N ASN A 71 -10.74 6.37 17.61
CA ASN A 71 -11.62 5.78 16.60
C ASN A 71 -11.02 5.86 15.19
N THR A 72 -9.72 6.12 15.07
CA THR A 72 -9.05 6.29 13.79
C THR A 72 -8.05 5.17 13.52
N VAL A 73 -8.00 4.73 12.28
CA VAL A 73 -6.90 3.95 11.68
C VAL A 73 -6.21 4.83 10.66
N ILE A 74 -4.90 4.94 10.75
CA ILE A 74 -4.03 5.60 9.77
C ILE A 74 -3.29 4.50 9.03
N VAL A 75 -3.34 4.52 7.70
CA VAL A 75 -2.65 3.58 6.83
C VAL A 75 -1.52 4.30 6.13
N PHE A 76 -0.29 3.83 6.34
CA PHE A 76 0.89 4.27 5.59
C PHE A 76 1.21 3.22 4.55
N VAL A 77 1.24 3.62 3.30
CA VAL A 77 1.56 2.75 2.16
C VAL A 77 2.35 3.54 1.13
N PRO A 78 3.56 3.10 0.75
CA PRO A 78 4.25 3.64 -0.41
C PRO A 78 3.53 3.27 -1.71
N ASP A 79 3.74 4.05 -2.75
CA ASP A 79 3.30 3.72 -4.11
C ASP A 79 4.14 2.60 -4.72
N HIS A 80 5.47 2.68 -4.61
CA HIS A 80 6.44 1.68 -5.02
C HIS A 80 7.78 1.91 -4.29
N LEU A 81 8.72 0.98 -4.42
CA LEU A 81 10.08 1.17 -3.94
C LEU A 81 10.84 2.13 -4.88
N GLY A 82 11.54 3.09 -4.30
CA GLY A 82 12.40 4.01 -5.05
C GLY A 82 13.69 3.35 -5.56
N ALA A 83 14.39 4.04 -6.45
CA ALA A 83 15.71 3.63 -6.94
C ALA A 83 16.82 4.02 -5.94
N TYR A 84 16.86 3.37 -4.79
CA TYR A 84 17.89 3.57 -3.77
C TYR A 84 18.09 2.26 -2.96
N PRO A 85 19.35 1.90 -2.61
CA PRO A 85 20.62 2.60 -2.93
C PRO A 85 21.00 2.51 -4.41
N GLU A 86 20.45 1.55 -5.14
CA GLU A 86 20.75 1.28 -6.54
C GLU A 86 19.46 1.29 -7.36
N HIS A 87 19.62 1.36 -8.68
CA HIS A 87 18.48 1.21 -9.58
C HIS A 87 17.95 -0.24 -9.51
N ILE A 88 16.67 -0.38 -9.20
CA ILE A 88 15.99 -1.67 -9.22
C ILE A 88 15.16 -1.73 -10.52
N ASP A 89 15.42 -2.75 -11.33
CA ASP A 89 14.74 -2.95 -12.61
C ASP A 89 13.22 -3.09 -12.43
N ASN A 90 12.46 -2.58 -13.40
CA ASN A 90 11.00 -2.70 -13.39
C ASN A 90 10.52 -4.16 -13.49
N LEU A 91 11.36 -5.05 -14.02
CA LEU A 91 11.09 -6.48 -14.10
C LEU A 91 11.70 -7.26 -12.91
N SER A 92 11.79 -6.62 -11.74
CA SER A 92 12.23 -7.22 -10.48
C SER A 92 11.08 -7.24 -9.46
N VAL A 93 10.89 -8.35 -8.77
CA VAL A 93 9.86 -8.48 -7.72
C VAL A 93 10.14 -7.55 -6.54
N GLU A 94 11.41 -7.35 -6.20
CA GLU A 94 11.84 -6.48 -5.10
C GLU A 94 11.34 -5.05 -5.24
N ARG A 95 11.20 -4.55 -6.48
CA ARG A 95 10.70 -3.20 -6.74
C ARG A 95 9.28 -2.99 -6.21
N TYR A 96 8.48 -4.03 -6.15
CA TYR A 96 7.06 -3.99 -5.74
C TYR A 96 6.85 -4.46 -4.30
N ARG A 97 7.92 -4.81 -3.61
CA ARG A 97 7.87 -5.19 -2.20
C ARG A 97 7.87 -3.95 -1.32
N ILE A 98 6.70 -3.48 -0.96
CA ILE A 98 6.48 -2.30 -0.12
C ILE A 98 5.93 -2.67 1.26
N PRO A 99 6.24 -1.90 2.31
CA PRO A 99 5.60 -2.07 3.61
C PRO A 99 4.18 -1.53 3.59
N LEU A 100 3.31 -2.12 4.40
CA LEU A 100 2.01 -1.58 4.76
C LEU A 100 1.96 -1.46 6.29
N LEU A 101 1.82 -0.25 6.81
CA LEU A 101 1.75 0.01 8.23
C LEU A 101 0.39 0.59 8.59
N MET A 102 -0.29 -0.02 9.55
CA MET A 102 -1.52 0.50 10.13
C MET A 102 -1.28 0.90 11.56
N VAL A 103 -1.63 2.13 11.92
CA VAL A 103 -1.53 2.67 13.27
C VAL A 103 -2.82 3.41 13.63
N GLY A 104 -3.10 3.59 14.90
CA GLY A 104 -4.27 4.35 15.36
C GLY A 104 -4.86 3.78 16.63
N GLY A 105 -5.65 4.57 17.30
CA GLY A 105 -6.28 4.18 18.57
C GLY A 105 -7.36 3.09 18.40
N ALA A 106 -7.86 2.87 17.19
CA ALA A 106 -8.79 1.80 16.89
C ALA A 106 -8.12 0.41 16.77
N ILE A 107 -6.78 0.36 16.70
CA ILE A 107 -6.03 -0.90 16.66
C ILE A 107 -5.86 -1.44 18.07
N ARG A 108 -6.45 -2.59 18.35
CA ARG A 108 -6.50 -3.18 19.69
C ARG A 108 -5.16 -3.70 20.17
N GLU A 109 -4.41 -4.31 19.28
CA GLU A 109 -3.11 -4.91 19.62
C GLU A 109 -2.13 -4.85 18.43
N PRO A 110 -0.84 -4.62 18.70
CA PRO A 110 0.18 -4.67 17.66
C PRO A 110 0.39 -6.12 17.20
N ARG A 111 0.47 -6.32 15.88
CA ARG A 111 0.82 -7.61 15.29
C ARG A 111 1.54 -7.44 13.97
N ARG A 112 2.36 -8.40 13.62
CA ARG A 112 2.93 -8.54 12.29
C ARG A 112 2.07 -9.49 11.48
N ILE A 113 1.82 -9.13 10.22
CA ILE A 113 1.01 -9.90 9.28
C ILE A 113 1.89 -10.22 8.08
N ASP A 114 2.23 -11.50 7.95
CA ASP A 114 3.12 -12.01 6.90
C ASP A 114 2.27 -12.70 5.81
N VAL A 115 1.56 -11.87 5.02
CA VAL A 115 0.78 -12.32 3.87
C VAL A 115 1.15 -11.54 2.62
N TYR A 116 0.94 -12.15 1.47
CA TYR A 116 1.06 -11.46 0.19
C TYR A 116 -0.25 -10.77 -0.16
N GLY A 117 -0.16 -9.50 -0.54
CA GLY A 117 -1.29 -8.69 -0.98
C GLY A 117 -0.82 -7.59 -1.91
N SER A 118 -1.76 -6.94 -2.57
CA SER A 118 -1.55 -5.78 -3.41
C SER A 118 -2.18 -4.54 -2.79
N GLN A 119 -1.79 -3.35 -3.24
CA GLN A 119 -2.37 -2.09 -2.75
C GLN A 119 -3.89 -2.03 -2.89
N HIS A 120 -4.45 -2.59 -3.96
CA HIS A 120 -5.91 -2.65 -4.13
C HIS A 120 -6.63 -3.54 -3.11
N ASP A 121 -5.92 -4.42 -2.39
CA ASP A 121 -6.48 -5.24 -1.32
C ASP A 121 -6.74 -4.44 -0.03
N ILE A 122 -6.17 -3.23 0.06
CA ILE A 122 -6.40 -2.32 1.20
C ILE A 122 -7.90 -2.00 1.32
N ALA A 123 -8.60 -1.80 0.20
CA ALA A 123 -10.01 -1.45 0.20
C ALA A 123 -10.87 -2.52 0.89
N ALA A 124 -10.86 -3.76 0.41
CA ALA A 124 -11.61 -4.86 1.03
C ALA A 124 -11.15 -5.13 2.47
N THR A 125 -9.85 -5.02 2.74
CA THR A 125 -9.31 -5.21 4.09
C THR A 125 -9.88 -4.19 5.07
N LEU A 126 -9.88 -2.90 4.73
CA LEU A 126 -10.41 -1.86 5.60
C LEU A 126 -11.93 -1.98 5.77
N LEU A 127 -12.68 -2.20 4.68
CA LEU A 127 -14.12 -2.35 4.73
C LEU A 127 -14.53 -3.57 5.58
N ALA A 128 -13.84 -4.69 5.45
CA ALA A 128 -14.07 -5.87 6.28
C ALA A 128 -13.85 -5.59 7.78
N GLN A 129 -12.78 -4.84 8.15
CA GLN A 129 -12.54 -4.45 9.54
C GLN A 129 -13.62 -3.49 10.09
N LEU A 130 -14.28 -2.74 9.22
CA LEU A 130 -15.40 -1.87 9.55
C LEU A 130 -16.76 -2.58 9.50
N ALA A 131 -16.79 -3.88 9.21
CA ALA A 131 -18.00 -4.68 8.97
C ALA A 131 -18.91 -4.08 7.87
N LEU A 132 -18.29 -3.50 6.84
CA LEU A 132 -18.97 -2.93 5.67
C LEU A 132 -18.88 -3.90 4.47
N PRO A 133 -19.90 -3.91 3.60
CA PRO A 133 -19.87 -4.66 2.35
C PRO A 133 -18.70 -4.23 1.47
N HIS A 134 -18.07 -5.18 0.78
CA HIS A 134 -16.92 -4.91 -0.09
C HIS A 134 -16.89 -5.78 -1.36
N GLU A 135 -17.99 -6.45 -1.65
CA GLU A 135 -18.14 -7.37 -2.79
C GLU A 135 -18.06 -6.64 -4.14
N GLU A 136 -18.31 -5.33 -4.16
CA GLU A 136 -18.17 -4.49 -5.36
C GLU A 136 -16.71 -4.33 -5.78
N PHE A 137 -15.77 -4.49 -4.85
CA PHE A 137 -14.33 -4.43 -5.11
C PHE A 137 -13.82 -5.80 -5.59
N VAL A 138 -14.30 -6.25 -6.74
CA VAL A 138 -14.10 -7.63 -7.26
C VAL A 138 -12.64 -8.08 -7.40
N PHE A 139 -11.68 -7.15 -7.44
CA PHE A 139 -10.23 -7.42 -7.48
C PHE A 139 -9.54 -7.24 -6.13
N SER A 140 -10.26 -6.76 -5.11
CA SER A 140 -9.76 -6.55 -3.77
C SER A 140 -10.19 -7.70 -2.86
N LYS A 141 -9.29 -8.17 -2.03
CA LYS A 141 -9.54 -9.23 -1.06
C LYS A 141 -9.11 -8.80 0.34
N ASP A 142 -9.81 -9.27 1.37
CA ASP A 142 -9.42 -9.03 2.76
C ASP A 142 -8.14 -9.80 3.08
N MET A 143 -7.02 -9.07 3.25
CA MET A 143 -5.72 -9.64 3.60
C MET A 143 -5.67 -10.22 5.01
N LEU A 144 -6.60 -9.81 5.89
CA LEU A 144 -6.66 -10.28 7.28
C LEU A 144 -7.53 -11.52 7.44
N ASN A 145 -8.30 -11.87 6.43
CA ASN A 145 -9.09 -13.10 6.42
C ASN A 145 -8.21 -14.29 5.99
N PRO A 146 -7.96 -15.27 6.87
CA PRO A 146 -7.14 -16.42 6.53
C PRO A 146 -7.74 -17.32 5.43
N ALA A 147 -9.04 -17.18 5.13
CA ALA A 147 -9.68 -17.89 4.03
C ALA A 147 -9.53 -17.18 2.67
N SER A 148 -9.05 -15.93 2.66
CA SER A 148 -8.77 -15.21 1.41
C SER A 148 -7.55 -15.79 0.71
N PRO A 149 -7.51 -15.80 -0.63
CA PRO A 149 -6.30 -16.16 -1.36
C PRO A 149 -5.23 -15.09 -1.16
N HIS A 150 -4.05 -15.49 -0.66
CA HIS A 150 -2.95 -14.57 -0.40
C HIS A 150 -1.96 -14.55 -1.57
N PHE A 151 -2.08 -13.57 -2.42
CA PHE A 151 -1.16 -13.29 -3.51
C PHE A 151 -1.03 -11.78 -3.73
N ALA A 152 0.08 -11.36 -4.33
CA ALA A 152 0.25 -10.03 -4.88
C ALA A 152 0.25 -10.09 -6.40
N PHE A 153 -0.36 -9.07 -7.01
CA PHE A 153 -0.36 -8.88 -8.46
C PHE A 153 0.01 -7.44 -8.79
N PHE A 154 0.88 -7.25 -9.77
CA PHE A 154 1.24 -5.93 -10.27
C PHE A 154 1.41 -5.95 -11.79
N THR A 155 1.28 -4.79 -12.41
CA THR A 155 1.53 -4.58 -13.82
C THR A 155 2.53 -3.47 -14.03
N VAL A 156 3.32 -3.60 -15.09
CA VAL A 156 4.17 -2.56 -15.64
C VAL A 156 3.93 -2.51 -17.15
N PRO A 157 4.45 -1.52 -17.88
CA PRO A 157 4.39 -1.56 -19.32
C PRO A 157 4.86 -2.91 -19.86
N ASP A 158 4.01 -3.55 -20.67
CA ASP A 158 4.26 -4.82 -21.33
C ASP A 158 4.51 -6.05 -20.45
N ALA A 159 4.31 -5.97 -19.13
CA ALA A 159 4.52 -7.11 -18.25
C ALA A 159 3.57 -7.13 -17.05
N PHE A 160 3.42 -8.31 -16.43
CA PHE A 160 2.80 -8.46 -15.12
C PHE A 160 3.66 -9.33 -14.21
N GLY A 161 3.49 -9.14 -12.91
CA GLY A 161 4.01 -10.03 -11.89
C GLY A 161 2.91 -10.61 -11.01
N MET A 162 3.10 -11.85 -10.58
CA MET A 162 2.25 -12.51 -9.59
C MET A 162 3.12 -13.23 -8.56
N VAL A 163 2.85 -12.97 -7.29
CA VAL A 163 3.67 -13.45 -6.17
C VAL A 163 2.80 -14.13 -5.15
N THR A 164 3.19 -15.35 -4.79
CA THR A 164 2.65 -16.14 -3.68
C THR A 164 3.79 -16.61 -2.77
N ALA A 165 3.48 -17.29 -1.70
CA ALA A 165 4.49 -17.82 -0.78
C ALA A 165 5.42 -18.85 -1.44
N ASP A 166 4.94 -19.55 -2.45
CA ASP A 166 5.62 -20.69 -3.09
C ASP A 166 6.11 -20.43 -4.52
N ASN A 167 5.66 -19.33 -5.16
CA ASN A 167 6.11 -18.97 -6.50
C ASN A 167 6.04 -17.46 -6.77
N GLN A 168 7.06 -16.94 -7.44
CA GLN A 168 7.14 -15.57 -7.94
C GLN A 168 7.34 -15.63 -9.45
N VAL A 169 6.48 -14.99 -10.21
CA VAL A 169 6.59 -14.93 -11.66
C VAL A 169 6.49 -13.51 -12.18
N ILE A 170 7.33 -13.16 -13.15
CA ILE A 170 7.17 -11.99 -14.02
C ILE A 170 7.13 -12.48 -15.45
N PHE A 171 6.09 -12.08 -16.18
CA PHE A 171 5.88 -12.42 -17.58
C PHE A 171 5.82 -11.16 -18.43
N ASN A 172 6.69 -11.09 -19.44
CA ASN A 172 6.67 -10.03 -20.44
C ASN A 172 5.67 -10.41 -21.55
N CYS A 173 4.59 -9.65 -21.63
CA CYS A 173 3.50 -9.90 -22.59
C CYS A 173 3.91 -9.60 -24.03
N GLN A 174 4.74 -8.57 -24.26
CA GLN A 174 5.22 -8.20 -25.58
C GLN A 174 6.19 -9.26 -26.14
N ALA A 175 7.13 -9.69 -25.32
CA ALA A 175 8.09 -10.73 -25.70
C ALA A 175 7.48 -12.15 -25.68
N GLY A 176 6.33 -12.34 -25.04
CA GLY A 176 5.71 -13.65 -24.85
C GLY A 176 6.53 -14.59 -23.97
N ALA A 177 7.37 -14.05 -23.09
CA ALA A 177 8.38 -14.80 -22.34
C ALA A 177 8.29 -14.59 -20.83
N VAL A 178 8.65 -15.64 -20.09
CA VAL A 178 8.88 -15.57 -18.64
C VAL A 178 10.22 -14.90 -18.38
N VAL A 179 10.23 -13.87 -17.56
CA VAL A 179 11.43 -13.12 -17.14
C VAL A 179 11.92 -13.63 -15.78
N VAL A 180 11.00 -13.86 -14.85
CA VAL A 180 11.26 -14.41 -13.51
C VAL A 180 10.31 -15.57 -13.28
N ASP A 181 10.82 -16.68 -12.76
CA ASP A 181 10.03 -17.80 -12.24
C ASP A 181 10.82 -18.49 -11.13
N GLU A 182 10.53 -18.08 -9.89
CA GLU A 182 11.28 -18.50 -8.71
C GLU A 182 10.35 -19.07 -7.63
N GLY A 183 10.96 -19.81 -6.70
CA GLY A 183 10.25 -20.45 -5.59
C GLY A 183 10.21 -21.96 -5.71
N THR A 184 9.47 -22.60 -4.81
CA THR A 184 9.35 -24.07 -4.72
C THR A 184 8.33 -24.65 -5.69
N ALA A 185 7.41 -23.82 -6.20
CA ALA A 185 6.35 -24.22 -7.12
C ALA A 185 6.42 -23.45 -8.46
N LYS A 186 7.58 -23.50 -9.12
CA LYS A 186 7.79 -22.83 -10.41
C LYS A 186 6.71 -23.18 -11.43
N GLY A 187 6.32 -22.19 -12.22
CA GLY A 187 5.26 -22.29 -13.23
C GLY A 187 3.84 -22.18 -12.72
N LYS A 188 3.60 -22.29 -11.41
CA LYS A 188 2.25 -22.29 -10.82
C LYS A 188 1.51 -20.97 -11.04
N ASN A 189 2.19 -19.85 -10.86
CA ASN A 189 1.57 -18.52 -10.93
C ASN A 189 1.38 -18.01 -12.35
N LEU A 190 2.07 -18.54 -13.34
CA LEU A 190 1.98 -18.04 -14.72
C LEU A 190 0.55 -18.15 -15.31
N PRO A 191 -0.14 -19.31 -15.30
CA PRO A 191 -1.50 -19.38 -15.78
C PRO A 191 -2.48 -18.55 -14.96
N LEU A 192 -2.29 -18.46 -13.63
CA LEU A 192 -3.12 -17.64 -12.76
C LEU A 192 -2.95 -16.14 -13.04
N GLY A 193 -1.73 -15.67 -13.20
CA GLY A 193 -1.43 -14.27 -13.54
C GLY A 193 -1.98 -13.87 -14.90
N LYS A 194 -1.88 -14.74 -15.92
CA LYS A 194 -2.50 -14.54 -17.23
C LYS A 194 -4.03 -14.43 -17.13
N ALA A 195 -4.66 -15.33 -16.39
CA ALA A 195 -6.11 -15.30 -16.16
C ALA A 195 -6.55 -14.04 -15.41
N TYR A 196 -5.78 -13.62 -14.41
CA TYR A 196 -6.06 -12.40 -13.66
C TYR A 196 -5.95 -11.16 -14.54
N LEU A 197 -4.89 -11.05 -15.34
CA LEU A 197 -4.72 -9.95 -16.30
C LEU A 197 -5.86 -9.91 -17.34
N GLN A 198 -6.25 -11.07 -17.89
CA GLN A 198 -7.39 -11.15 -18.80
C GLN A 198 -8.68 -10.65 -18.15
N LYS A 199 -8.92 -11.04 -16.89
CA LYS A 199 -10.09 -10.60 -16.13
C LYS A 199 -10.10 -9.08 -15.92
N LEU A 200 -8.94 -8.47 -15.68
CA LEU A 200 -8.79 -7.01 -15.59
C LEU A 200 -9.16 -6.33 -16.90
N TYR A 201 -8.65 -6.82 -18.04
CA TYR A 201 -9.00 -6.28 -19.35
C TYR A 201 -10.49 -6.45 -19.68
N ASP A 202 -11.07 -7.61 -19.36
CA ASP A 202 -12.51 -7.86 -19.55
C ASP A 202 -13.38 -6.92 -18.71
N ASP A 203 -12.94 -6.56 -17.50
CA ASP A 203 -13.64 -5.60 -16.64
C ASP A 203 -13.54 -4.19 -17.19
N ILE A 204 -12.34 -3.76 -17.59
CA ILE A 204 -12.12 -2.44 -18.19
C ILE A 204 -12.95 -2.27 -19.47
N ALA A 205 -13.01 -3.31 -20.31
CA ALA A 205 -13.76 -3.28 -21.57
C ALA A 205 -15.29 -3.17 -21.39
N LYS A 206 -15.81 -3.45 -20.19
CA LYS A 206 -17.25 -3.38 -19.85
C LYS A 206 -17.67 -2.06 -19.22
N ARG A 207 -16.70 -1.23 -18.83
CA ARG A 207 -16.91 0.08 -18.18
C ARG A 207 -16.97 1.19 -19.22
#